data_c07ee38519b2ef8a15185d97b0341dfd
#
_entry.id   c07ee38519b2ef8a15185d97b0341dfd
#
_cell.length_a   1.000
_cell.length_b   1.000
_cell.length_c   1.000
_cell.angle_alpha   90.00
_cell.angle_beta   90.00
_cell.angle_gamma   90.00
#
_symmetry.space_group_name_H-M   'P 1'
#
loop_
_entity.id
_entity.type
_entity.pdbx_description
1 polymer ?
#
loop_
_entity_poly.entity_id
_entity_poly.type
_entity_poly.pdbx_seq_one_letter_code
_entity_poly.pdbx_strand_id
1 'polypeptide(L)'
;MKALKITIIALLAGFSMVSCDFLDKEPTKLTPENYFNTPAEANSFLTGIYAILSQPTFYGGDYMYLVAGDDLSHYGGSGRGPASTGLICNNATTSDNAVTAFWYALYSGINRANMFLENIDKVNGFDAGVKEQYIAEARFLRAFYYFNLVECWGDVPFKTVSTQSVTNLNIPRTDKQEIYDFIISEMADAAETGLKSASDLAYKPGRISQSTAWGILARVYLFRAGEHYREGRNATQAEKKDYFERASFYAQKVMTAGHKLAANYWDPFIDMCSDKYNTTANESIWEAEFAGNNTSDTQAEGRIGNIIGLAGPDLSSKSDVTGAKDPGYGYAFIYSTPKLYNLYVNNGDTKRFNWSIAPFEYKEA
;
A
#
# COMPACT_ATOMS: atom_id res chain seq x y z
N MET A 1 52.31 45.08 -36.93
CA MET A 1 52.29 44.34 -35.63
C MET A 1 51.19 44.78 -34.63
N LYS A 2 50.88 46.07 -34.46
CA LYS A 2 49.83 46.55 -33.56
C LYS A 2 48.42 46.17 -34.04
N ALA A 3 48.12 46.27 -35.33
CA ALA A 3 46.81 45.86 -35.90
C ALA A 3 46.51 44.37 -35.72
N LEU A 4 47.50 43.48 -35.93
CA LEU A 4 47.37 42.05 -35.78
C LEU A 4 47.06 41.64 -34.32
N LYS A 5 47.63 42.33 -33.33
CA LYS A 5 47.36 42.10 -31.91
C LYS A 5 45.94 42.51 -31.53
N ILE A 6 45.41 43.62 -32.07
CA ILE A 6 44.05 44.10 -31.82
C ILE A 6 43.02 43.11 -32.45
N THR A 7 43.30 42.60 -33.63
CA THR A 7 42.41 41.62 -34.28
C THR A 7 42.35 40.29 -33.52
N ILE A 8 43.48 39.80 -32.97
CA ILE A 8 43.52 38.58 -32.16
C ILE A 8 42.78 38.78 -30.82
N ILE A 9 42.91 39.94 -30.18
CA ILE A 9 42.18 40.23 -28.94
C ILE A 9 40.66 40.36 -29.19
N ALA A 10 40.25 40.94 -30.30
CA ALA A 10 38.84 41.05 -30.67
C ALA A 10 38.23 39.66 -31.04
N LEU A 11 38.99 38.77 -31.66
CA LEU A 11 38.57 37.40 -31.91
C LEU A 11 38.45 36.56 -30.62
N LEU A 12 39.37 36.70 -29.68
CA LEU A 12 39.31 36.03 -28.38
C LEU A 12 38.15 36.56 -27.49
N ALA A 13 37.85 37.88 -27.54
CA ALA A 13 36.70 38.43 -26.85
C ALA A 13 35.35 38.04 -27.47
N GLY A 14 35.31 37.79 -28.81
CA GLY A 14 34.10 37.28 -29.48
C GLY A 14 33.79 35.83 -29.14
N PHE A 15 34.79 34.99 -28.88
CA PHE A 15 34.60 33.59 -28.47
C PHE A 15 34.17 33.44 -27.02
N SER A 16 34.39 34.40 -26.16
CA SER A 16 33.96 34.34 -24.76
C SER A 16 32.50 34.72 -24.54
N MET A 17 31.79 35.24 -25.55
CA MET A 17 30.35 35.58 -25.43
C MET A 17 29.41 34.46 -25.89
N VAL A 18 29.92 33.38 -26.47
CA VAL A 18 29.11 32.23 -26.92
C VAL A 18 29.15 31.08 -25.92
N SER A 19 29.84 31.25 -24.78
CA SER A 19 30.10 30.17 -23.82
C SER A 19 29.03 30.02 -22.71
N CYS A 20 27.99 30.87 -22.67
CA CYS A 20 27.01 30.79 -21.58
C CYS A 20 25.99 29.68 -21.78
N ASP A 21 25.67 29.32 -23.02
CA ASP A 21 24.61 28.28 -23.26
C ASP A 21 25.11 26.84 -23.07
N PHE A 22 26.43 26.62 -23.08
CA PHE A 22 27.00 25.28 -22.93
C PHE A 22 27.06 24.81 -21.46
N LEU A 23 27.00 25.73 -20.51
CA LEU A 23 27.03 25.45 -19.07
C LEU A 23 25.64 25.37 -18.44
N ASP A 24 24.62 25.94 -19.07
CA ASP A 24 23.22 25.80 -18.68
C ASP A 24 22.62 24.50 -19.25
N LYS A 25 23.18 23.37 -18.85
CA LYS A 25 22.50 22.08 -19.02
C LYS A 25 21.42 21.97 -17.96
N GLU A 26 20.18 21.95 -18.39
CA GLU A 26 19.09 21.51 -17.52
C GLU A 26 19.49 20.18 -16.86
N PRO A 27 19.26 20.04 -15.55
CA PRO A 27 19.61 18.81 -14.87
C PRO A 27 18.91 17.63 -15.55
N THR A 28 19.68 16.70 -16.07
CA THR A 28 19.16 15.47 -16.71
C THR A 28 18.58 14.49 -15.70
N LYS A 29 18.72 14.78 -14.40
CA LYS A 29 18.17 14.00 -13.30
C LYS A 29 17.06 14.78 -12.61
N LEU A 30 15.97 14.12 -12.34
CA LEU A 30 14.90 14.65 -11.50
C LEU A 30 15.42 14.81 -10.08
N THR A 31 15.36 16.02 -9.55
CA THR A 31 15.66 16.35 -8.16
C THR A 31 14.44 17.05 -7.54
N PRO A 32 14.30 17.10 -6.21
CA PRO A 32 13.19 17.81 -5.58
C PRO A 32 13.11 19.30 -5.98
N GLU A 33 14.23 19.90 -6.39
CA GLU A 33 14.30 21.29 -6.81
C GLU A 33 13.69 21.55 -8.19
N ASN A 34 13.74 20.54 -9.08
CA ASN A 34 13.27 20.67 -10.47
C ASN A 34 12.03 19.85 -10.79
N TYR A 35 11.44 19.14 -9.81
CA TYR A 35 10.30 18.25 -10.04
C TYR A 35 8.96 18.84 -9.57
N PHE A 36 8.90 19.54 -8.44
CA PHE A 36 7.65 20.04 -7.86
C PHE A 36 7.23 21.40 -8.44
N ASN A 37 6.88 21.47 -9.74
CA ASN A 37 6.51 22.71 -10.43
C ASN A 37 5.01 22.82 -10.71
N THR A 38 4.33 21.72 -10.95
CA THR A 38 2.93 21.69 -11.40
C THR A 38 2.08 20.73 -10.56
N PRO A 39 0.75 20.95 -10.50
CA PRO A 39 -0.19 19.99 -9.88
C PRO A 39 -0.13 18.58 -10.47
N ALA A 40 0.16 18.45 -11.77
CA ALA A 40 0.30 17.17 -12.45
C ALA A 40 1.53 16.39 -11.94
N GLU A 41 2.67 17.07 -11.76
CA GLU A 41 3.87 16.48 -11.17
C GLU A 41 3.64 16.08 -9.72
N ALA A 42 2.97 16.93 -8.93
CA ALA A 42 2.58 16.60 -7.57
C ALA A 42 1.68 15.36 -7.52
N ASN A 43 0.69 15.24 -8.41
CA ASN A 43 -0.15 14.04 -8.52
C ASN A 43 0.65 12.79 -8.89
N SER A 44 1.58 12.91 -9.83
CA SER A 44 2.45 11.81 -10.24
C SER A 44 3.34 11.33 -9.08
N PHE A 45 3.87 12.27 -8.29
CA PHE A 45 4.67 11.93 -7.11
C PHE A 45 3.80 11.26 -6.02
N LEU A 46 2.60 11.77 -5.76
CA LEU A 46 1.63 11.18 -4.84
C LEU A 46 1.26 9.75 -5.29
N THR A 47 1.05 9.54 -6.59
CA THR A 47 0.85 8.19 -7.16
C THR A 47 2.04 7.28 -6.86
N GLY A 48 3.27 7.80 -6.88
CA GLY A 48 4.47 7.08 -6.47
C GLY A 48 4.48 6.68 -4.98
N ILE A 49 3.75 7.40 -4.11
CA ILE A 49 3.53 6.98 -2.72
C ILE A 49 2.53 5.83 -2.66
N TYR A 50 1.41 5.92 -3.38
CA TYR A 50 0.43 4.83 -3.50
C TYR A 50 1.03 3.54 -4.09
N ALA A 51 1.97 3.65 -5.03
CA ALA A 51 2.60 2.51 -5.70
C ALA A 51 3.35 1.56 -4.76
N ILE A 52 3.60 1.96 -3.52
CA ILE A 52 4.11 1.05 -2.48
C ILE A 52 3.08 -0.03 -2.13
N LEU A 53 1.79 0.28 -2.17
CA LEU A 53 0.72 -0.68 -1.88
C LEU A 53 0.71 -1.83 -2.89
N SER A 54 1.01 -1.55 -4.15
CA SER A 54 1.03 -2.55 -5.23
C SER A 54 2.36 -3.30 -5.38
N GLN A 55 3.35 -3.04 -4.52
CA GLN A 55 4.62 -3.79 -4.51
C GLN A 55 4.38 -5.29 -4.31
N PRO A 56 5.13 -6.18 -5.00
CA PRO A 56 5.03 -7.63 -4.81
C PRO A 56 5.14 -8.06 -3.35
N THR A 57 6.01 -7.40 -2.59
CA THR A 57 6.23 -7.66 -1.17
C THR A 57 5.09 -7.20 -0.25
N PHE A 58 4.14 -6.41 -0.78
CA PHE A 58 2.96 -5.94 -0.05
C PHE A 58 1.69 -6.54 -0.65
N TYR A 59 0.68 -5.74 -1.01
CA TYR A 59 -0.57 -6.25 -1.57
C TYR A 59 -0.42 -6.86 -2.98
N GLY A 60 0.74 -6.74 -3.62
CA GLY A 60 1.05 -7.43 -4.87
C GLY A 60 1.12 -8.95 -4.73
N GLY A 61 1.28 -9.49 -3.51
CA GLY A 61 1.24 -10.93 -3.30
C GLY A 61 1.77 -11.41 -1.96
N ASP A 62 2.99 -11.08 -1.59
CA ASP A 62 3.70 -11.69 -0.45
C ASP A 62 3.08 -11.39 0.91
N TYR A 63 2.30 -10.31 1.03
CA TYR A 63 1.54 -10.00 2.24
C TYR A 63 0.59 -11.13 2.65
N MET A 64 0.12 -11.94 1.68
CA MET A 64 -0.71 -13.12 1.97
C MET A 64 0.03 -14.16 2.81
N TYR A 65 1.35 -14.27 2.68
CA TYR A 65 2.14 -15.18 3.52
C TYR A 65 2.20 -14.73 4.98
N LEU A 66 2.13 -13.42 5.23
CA LEU A 66 2.06 -12.89 6.58
C LEU A 66 0.67 -13.13 7.21
N VAL A 67 -0.40 -12.83 6.48
CA VAL A 67 -1.77 -12.90 7.04
C VAL A 67 -2.34 -14.32 7.07
N ALA A 68 -1.83 -15.23 6.25
CA ALA A 68 -2.30 -16.60 6.17
C ALA A 68 -1.54 -17.59 7.10
N GLY A 69 -0.66 -17.08 7.96
CA GLY A 69 0.07 -17.88 8.96
C GLY A 69 -0.74 -18.11 10.25
N ASP A 70 -2.03 -18.39 10.13
CA ASP A 70 -2.97 -18.58 11.25
C ASP A 70 -3.46 -20.05 11.39
N ASP A 71 -4.48 -20.25 12.19
CA ASP A 71 -5.07 -21.59 12.43
C ASP A 71 -6.22 -21.96 11.46
N LEU A 72 -6.55 -21.08 10.51
CA LEU A 72 -7.59 -21.28 9.50
C LEU A 72 -7.00 -21.62 8.14
N SER A 73 -5.72 -21.33 7.92
CA SER A 73 -5.01 -21.59 6.67
C SER A 73 -3.63 -22.21 6.90
N HIS A 74 -3.07 -22.81 5.87
CA HIS A 74 -1.73 -23.39 5.90
C HIS A 74 -1.07 -23.39 4.52
N TYR A 75 0.25 -23.41 4.51
CA TYR A 75 1.02 -23.55 3.29
C TYR A 75 1.02 -25.01 2.80
N GLY A 76 0.54 -25.22 1.58
CA GLY A 76 0.42 -26.54 0.96
C GLY A 76 1.70 -27.07 0.32
N GLY A 77 2.70 -26.21 0.05
CA GLY A 77 3.95 -26.61 -0.57
C GLY A 77 4.88 -27.41 0.35
N SER A 78 5.90 -28.04 -0.21
CA SER A 78 6.86 -28.89 0.52
C SER A 78 8.00 -28.12 1.18
N GLY A 79 8.34 -26.93 0.66
CA GLY A 79 9.41 -26.07 1.23
C GLY A 79 8.97 -25.42 2.54
N ARG A 80 9.80 -25.53 3.58
CA ARG A 80 9.50 -24.99 4.92
C ARG A 80 10.62 -24.07 5.44
N GLY A 81 11.61 -23.80 4.60
CA GLY A 81 12.73 -22.94 4.97
C GLY A 81 12.38 -21.45 5.04
N PRO A 82 13.24 -20.64 5.66
CA PRO A 82 13.17 -19.18 5.50
C PRO A 82 13.29 -18.80 4.01
N ALA A 83 13.26 -17.58 3.66
CA ALA A 83 13.23 -16.97 2.35
C ALA A 83 11.81 -16.56 1.96
N SER A 84 11.13 -17.27 1.06
CA SER A 84 9.79 -16.87 0.59
C SER A 84 8.64 -17.47 1.41
N THR A 85 8.89 -18.57 2.12
CA THR A 85 7.85 -19.32 2.85
C THR A 85 7.96 -19.22 4.36
N GLY A 86 8.99 -18.54 4.87
CA GLY A 86 9.25 -18.43 6.30
C GLY A 86 8.10 -17.81 7.08
N LEU A 87 7.46 -16.79 6.55
CA LEU A 87 6.34 -16.09 7.18
C LEU A 87 5.15 -17.03 7.41
N ILE A 88 4.66 -17.68 6.36
CA ILE A 88 3.47 -18.54 6.45
C ILE A 88 3.74 -19.84 7.22
N CYS A 89 4.99 -20.28 7.27
CA CYS A 89 5.39 -21.47 8.02
C CYS A 89 5.84 -21.15 9.46
N ASN A 90 5.69 -19.92 9.92
CA ASN A 90 6.18 -19.44 11.24
C ASN A 90 7.66 -19.74 11.45
N ASN A 91 8.47 -19.65 10.41
CA ASN A 91 9.89 -19.94 10.39
C ASN A 91 10.71 -18.80 9.76
N ALA A 92 10.20 -17.58 9.80
CA ALA A 92 10.89 -16.40 9.30
C ALA A 92 12.09 -16.06 10.19
N THR A 93 13.16 -15.60 9.56
CA THR A 93 14.38 -15.11 10.20
C THR A 93 14.67 -13.69 9.74
N THR A 94 15.61 -13.02 10.38
CA THR A 94 16.06 -11.67 10.00
C THR A 94 16.68 -11.60 8.60
N SER A 95 17.05 -12.73 8.02
CA SER A 95 17.58 -12.85 6.66
C SER A 95 16.53 -13.29 5.63
N ASP A 96 15.27 -13.41 6.03
CA ASP A 96 14.18 -13.73 5.11
C ASP A 96 13.97 -12.57 4.12
N ASN A 97 14.01 -12.89 2.82
CA ASN A 97 13.91 -11.88 1.77
C ASN A 97 12.57 -11.13 1.79
N ALA A 98 11.47 -11.83 2.10
CA ALA A 98 10.15 -11.20 2.16
C ALA A 98 10.07 -10.21 3.33
N VAL A 99 10.64 -10.57 4.50
CA VAL A 99 10.71 -9.66 5.67
C VAL A 99 11.53 -8.41 5.33
N THR A 100 12.71 -8.61 4.75
CA THR A 100 13.62 -7.51 4.38
C THR A 100 12.98 -6.60 3.31
N ALA A 101 12.40 -7.18 2.28
CA ALA A 101 11.78 -6.43 1.19
C ALA A 101 10.55 -5.62 1.69
N PHE A 102 9.75 -6.19 2.59
CA PHE A 102 8.60 -5.48 3.16
C PHE A 102 9.03 -4.29 4.02
N TRP A 103 10.06 -4.46 4.86
CA TRP A 103 10.68 -3.36 5.60
C TRP A 103 11.12 -2.21 4.69
N TYR A 104 11.87 -2.53 3.64
CA TYR A 104 12.34 -1.52 2.67
C TYR A 104 11.19 -0.82 1.93
N ALA A 105 10.16 -1.56 1.54
CA ALA A 105 9.01 -0.98 0.87
C ALA A 105 8.31 0.06 1.76
N LEU A 106 8.04 -0.29 3.02
CA LEU A 106 7.37 0.62 3.97
C LEU A 106 8.20 1.90 4.22
N TYR A 107 9.50 1.77 4.48
CA TYR A 107 10.36 2.96 4.65
C TYR A 107 10.55 3.76 3.37
N SER A 108 10.52 3.13 2.21
CA SER A 108 10.51 3.84 0.92
C SER A 108 9.24 4.69 0.77
N GLY A 109 8.08 4.14 1.16
CA GLY A 109 6.81 4.88 1.18
C GLY A 109 6.83 6.06 2.13
N ILE A 110 7.32 5.85 3.35
CA ILE A 110 7.48 6.92 4.35
C ILE A 110 8.41 8.02 3.83
N ASN A 111 9.54 7.65 3.24
CA ASN A 111 10.49 8.63 2.71
C ASN A 111 9.91 9.45 1.55
N ARG A 112 9.16 8.79 0.64
CA ARG A 112 8.44 9.49 -0.44
C ARG A 112 7.38 10.44 0.12
N ALA A 113 6.60 10.01 1.11
CA ALA A 113 5.59 10.85 1.74
C ALA A 113 6.23 12.07 2.44
N ASN A 114 7.33 11.89 3.16
CA ASN A 114 8.07 13.00 3.76
C ASN A 114 8.55 13.98 2.68
N MET A 115 9.20 13.48 1.63
CA MET A 115 9.68 14.32 0.51
C MET A 115 8.54 15.09 -0.16
N PHE A 116 7.39 14.44 -0.36
CA PHE A 116 6.21 15.11 -0.90
C PHE A 116 5.73 16.25 -0.01
N LEU A 117 5.57 15.99 1.29
CA LEU A 117 5.09 16.98 2.26
C LEU A 117 6.06 18.15 2.44
N GLU A 118 7.36 17.91 2.31
CA GLU A 118 8.39 18.96 2.36
C GLU A 118 8.39 19.89 1.12
N ASN A 119 7.86 19.42 -0.02
CA ASN A 119 7.98 20.13 -1.29
C ASN A 119 6.66 20.61 -1.89
N ILE A 120 5.50 20.10 -1.44
CA ILE A 120 4.20 20.42 -2.03
C ILE A 120 3.87 21.92 -2.00
N ASP A 121 4.40 22.66 -1.03
CA ASP A 121 4.20 24.10 -0.92
C ASP A 121 4.87 24.92 -2.02
N LYS A 122 5.83 24.35 -2.74
CA LYS A 122 6.46 24.97 -3.92
C LYS A 122 5.53 24.97 -5.13
N VAL A 123 4.57 24.04 -5.18
CA VAL A 123 3.67 23.88 -6.31
C VAL A 123 2.54 24.89 -6.28
N ASN A 124 2.36 25.59 -7.39
CA ASN A 124 1.29 26.56 -7.60
C ASN A 124 0.27 26.04 -8.63
N GLY A 125 -0.89 26.69 -8.70
CA GLY A 125 -1.88 26.42 -9.74
C GLY A 125 -2.81 25.24 -9.47
N PHE A 126 -2.94 24.81 -8.22
CA PHE A 126 -3.95 23.85 -7.82
C PHE A 126 -5.36 24.44 -7.91
N ASP A 127 -6.32 23.62 -8.31
CA ASP A 127 -7.73 23.91 -8.08
C ASP A 127 -8.04 23.88 -6.58
N ALA A 128 -9.12 24.58 -6.20
CA ALA A 128 -9.52 24.71 -4.79
C ALA A 128 -9.71 23.33 -4.12
N GLY A 129 -9.06 23.13 -2.98
CA GLY A 129 -9.14 21.92 -2.16
C GLY A 129 -8.32 20.73 -2.68
N VAL A 130 -7.68 20.82 -3.85
CA VAL A 130 -6.90 19.70 -4.40
C VAL A 130 -5.56 19.54 -3.68
N LYS A 131 -4.90 20.65 -3.34
CA LYS A 131 -3.65 20.61 -2.59
C LYS A 131 -3.84 20.00 -1.21
N GLU A 132 -4.87 20.43 -0.50
CA GLU A 132 -5.26 19.93 0.82
C GLU A 132 -5.57 18.43 0.77
N GLN A 133 -6.28 17.99 -0.26
CA GLN A 133 -6.53 16.56 -0.49
C GLN A 133 -5.23 15.78 -0.66
N TYR A 134 -4.30 16.25 -1.49
CA TYR A 134 -3.03 15.56 -1.73
C TYR A 134 -2.16 15.49 -0.48
N ILE A 135 -2.14 16.56 0.32
CA ILE A 135 -1.46 16.58 1.62
C ILE A 135 -2.08 15.54 2.56
N ALA A 136 -3.40 15.50 2.65
CA ALA A 136 -4.12 14.56 3.52
C ALA A 136 -3.88 13.10 3.10
N GLU A 137 -3.90 12.79 1.80
CA GLU A 137 -3.58 11.46 1.29
C GLU A 137 -2.13 11.05 1.60
N ALA A 138 -1.17 11.94 1.41
CA ALA A 138 0.25 11.68 1.72
C ALA A 138 0.48 11.45 3.23
N ARG A 139 -0.16 12.25 4.09
CA ARG A 139 -0.13 12.08 5.55
C ARG A 139 -0.73 10.74 5.97
N PHE A 140 -1.89 10.40 5.43
CA PHE A 140 -2.55 9.12 5.70
C PHE A 140 -1.66 7.94 5.28
N LEU A 141 -1.10 7.94 4.07
CA LEU A 141 -0.23 6.87 3.58
C LEU A 141 1.02 6.71 4.44
N ARG A 142 1.65 7.82 4.84
CA ARG A 142 2.79 7.81 5.77
C ARG A 142 2.44 7.13 7.08
N ALA A 143 1.32 7.50 7.67
CA ALA A 143 0.81 6.92 8.90
C ALA A 143 0.46 5.43 8.71
N PHE A 144 -0.12 5.05 7.57
CA PHE A 144 -0.45 3.66 7.26
C PHE A 144 0.80 2.78 7.11
N TYR A 145 1.87 3.29 6.51
CA TYR A 145 3.14 2.56 6.44
C TYR A 145 3.78 2.40 7.81
N TYR A 146 3.72 3.41 8.67
CA TYR A 146 4.13 3.28 10.07
C TYR A 146 3.27 2.29 10.84
N PHE A 147 1.97 2.25 10.61
CA PHE A 147 1.08 1.27 11.24
C PHE A 147 1.52 -0.16 10.91
N ASN A 148 1.80 -0.47 9.65
CA ASN A 148 2.31 -1.79 9.25
C ASN A 148 3.69 -2.09 9.88
N LEU A 149 4.56 -1.10 10.04
CA LEU A 149 5.84 -1.28 10.72
C LEU A 149 5.66 -1.64 12.20
N VAL A 150 4.85 -0.90 12.95
CA VAL A 150 4.66 -1.18 14.38
C VAL A 150 3.88 -2.45 14.63
N GLU A 151 2.94 -2.80 13.73
CA GLU A 151 2.19 -4.06 13.76
C GLU A 151 3.13 -5.28 13.63
N CYS A 152 4.16 -5.20 12.78
CA CYS A 152 5.06 -6.30 12.49
C CYS A 152 6.32 -6.33 13.37
N TRP A 153 6.89 -5.17 13.71
CA TRP A 153 8.20 -5.08 14.38
C TRP A 153 8.19 -4.37 15.73
N GLY A 154 7.07 -3.83 16.16
CA GLY A 154 6.98 -3.08 17.42
C GLY A 154 7.72 -1.75 17.36
N ASP A 155 8.71 -1.54 18.24
CA ASP A 155 9.53 -0.32 18.23
C ASP A 155 10.39 -0.28 16.98
N VAL A 156 10.31 0.82 16.22
CA VAL A 156 11.03 1.00 14.95
C VAL A 156 11.65 2.39 14.86
N PRO A 157 12.65 2.61 13.98
CA PRO A 157 13.17 3.94 13.69
C PRO A 157 12.05 4.87 13.19
N PHE A 158 11.91 6.02 13.84
CA PHE A 158 10.85 6.98 13.53
C PHE A 158 11.44 8.28 12.99
N LYS A 159 10.94 8.73 11.83
CA LYS A 159 11.34 9.99 11.20
C LYS A 159 10.20 10.58 10.38
N THR A 160 10.05 11.89 10.48
CA THR A 160 9.03 12.67 9.76
C THR A 160 9.63 13.58 8.69
N VAL A 161 10.93 13.42 8.42
CA VAL A 161 11.68 14.15 7.39
C VAL A 161 12.28 13.18 6.39
N SER A 162 12.44 13.61 5.14
CA SER A 162 13.06 12.79 4.10
C SER A 162 14.56 12.57 4.36
N THR A 163 15.13 11.56 3.73
CA THR A 163 16.57 11.28 3.85
C THR A 163 17.35 12.23 2.95
N GLN A 164 18.08 13.15 3.56
CA GLN A 164 18.84 14.20 2.86
C GLN A 164 20.31 13.85 2.62
N SER A 165 20.84 12.85 3.32
CA SER A 165 22.25 12.51 3.28
C SER A 165 22.47 11.02 3.52
N VAL A 166 23.61 10.53 3.06
CA VAL A 166 24.11 9.16 3.36
C VAL A 166 24.81 9.09 4.73
N THR A 167 24.90 10.20 5.44
CA THR A 167 25.41 10.26 6.82
C THR A 167 24.25 10.27 7.81
N ASN A 168 24.52 9.88 9.07
CA ASN A 168 23.52 9.84 10.15
C ASN A 168 22.31 8.93 9.86
N LEU A 169 22.55 7.80 9.24
CA LEU A 169 21.49 6.82 8.94
C LEU A 169 21.12 5.94 10.14
N ASN A 170 21.91 5.95 11.21
CA ASN A 170 21.67 5.18 12.42
C ASN A 170 20.64 5.90 13.31
N ILE A 171 19.37 5.66 13.05
CA ILE A 171 18.25 6.19 13.83
C ILE A 171 17.86 5.13 14.86
N PRO A 172 17.85 5.45 16.18
CA PRO A 172 17.41 4.51 17.19
C PRO A 172 15.92 4.19 17.03
N ARG A 173 15.51 3.06 17.59
CA ARG A 173 14.08 2.72 17.67
C ARG A 173 13.35 3.68 18.62
N THR A 174 12.16 4.07 18.24
CA THR A 174 11.22 4.85 19.03
C THR A 174 10.16 3.92 19.60
N ASP A 175 9.68 4.20 20.81
CA ASP A 175 8.60 3.44 21.43
C ASP A 175 7.36 3.44 20.52
N LYS A 176 6.82 2.27 20.27
CA LYS A 176 5.66 2.11 19.39
C LYS A 176 4.42 2.87 19.86
N GLN A 177 4.29 3.16 21.16
CA GLN A 177 3.15 3.95 21.64
C GLN A 177 3.24 5.41 21.19
N GLU A 178 4.43 5.98 21.14
CA GLU A 178 4.67 7.30 20.55
C GLU A 178 4.34 7.29 19.04
N ILE A 179 4.73 6.22 18.35
CA ILE A 179 4.41 6.07 16.93
C ILE A 179 2.91 5.87 16.71
N TYR A 180 2.20 5.15 17.58
CA TYR A 180 0.73 5.07 17.53
C TYR A 180 0.05 6.43 17.73
N ASP A 181 0.55 7.28 18.62
CA ASP A 181 0.02 8.64 18.79
C ASP A 181 0.16 9.46 17.50
N PHE A 182 1.33 9.37 16.85
CA PHE A 182 1.55 9.98 15.54
C PHE A 182 0.60 9.42 14.47
N ILE A 183 0.48 8.09 14.35
CA ILE A 183 -0.40 7.43 13.36
C ILE A 183 -1.84 7.92 13.51
N ILE A 184 -2.33 7.94 14.75
CA ILE A 184 -3.71 8.33 15.04
C ILE A 184 -3.93 9.80 14.70
N SER A 185 -3.00 10.67 15.11
CA SER A 185 -3.10 12.11 14.81
C SER A 185 -3.09 12.37 13.31
N GLU A 186 -2.14 11.79 12.56
CA GLU A 186 -2.05 11.98 11.11
C GLU A 186 -3.30 11.51 10.37
N MET A 187 -3.83 10.34 10.71
CA MET A 187 -5.02 9.80 10.05
C MET A 187 -6.29 10.57 10.41
N ALA A 188 -6.45 10.98 11.68
CA ALA A 188 -7.60 11.75 12.12
C ALA A 188 -7.61 13.14 11.47
N ASP A 189 -6.48 13.84 11.50
CA ASP A 189 -6.35 15.15 10.88
C ASP A 189 -6.59 15.08 9.36
N ALA A 190 -6.04 14.06 8.68
CA ALA A 190 -6.28 13.86 7.26
C ALA A 190 -7.77 13.70 6.94
N ALA A 191 -8.49 12.90 7.74
CA ALA A 191 -9.92 12.69 7.55
C ALA A 191 -10.76 13.96 7.77
N GLU A 192 -10.32 14.86 8.66
CA GLU A 192 -11.08 16.06 9.01
C GLU A 192 -10.73 17.27 8.14
N THR A 193 -9.51 17.34 7.62
CA THR A 193 -9.00 18.58 7.00
C THR A 193 -8.85 18.53 5.48
N GLY A 194 -8.76 17.37 4.84
CA GLY A 194 -8.45 17.32 3.42
C GLY A 194 -9.01 16.16 2.62
N LEU A 195 -9.24 15.00 3.26
CA LEU A 195 -9.79 13.86 2.53
C LEU A 195 -11.23 14.12 2.11
N LYS A 196 -11.55 13.77 0.87
CA LYS A 196 -12.90 13.80 0.34
C LYS A 196 -13.75 12.68 0.92
N SER A 197 -15.07 12.89 0.96
CA SER A 197 -16.00 11.81 1.27
C SER A 197 -15.96 10.72 0.18
N ALA A 198 -16.42 9.53 0.50
CA ALA A 198 -16.52 8.46 -0.50
C ALA A 198 -17.46 8.84 -1.66
N SER A 199 -18.55 9.59 -1.38
CA SER A 199 -19.47 10.08 -2.40
C SER A 199 -18.84 11.12 -3.34
N ASP A 200 -17.97 12.01 -2.82
CA ASP A 200 -17.25 12.98 -3.66
C ASP A 200 -16.22 12.31 -4.58
N LEU A 201 -15.77 11.13 -4.21
CA LEU A 201 -14.94 10.25 -5.04
C LEU A 201 -15.77 9.29 -5.91
N ALA A 202 -17.09 9.49 -6.01
CA ALA A 202 -18.01 8.61 -6.73
C ALA A 202 -17.89 7.13 -6.31
N TYR A 203 -17.58 6.89 -5.05
CA TYR A 203 -17.36 5.56 -4.45
C TYR A 203 -16.33 4.70 -5.18
N LYS A 204 -15.34 5.31 -5.80
CA LYS A 204 -14.20 4.59 -6.38
C LYS A 204 -13.15 4.35 -5.31
N PRO A 205 -12.83 3.10 -4.98
CA PRO A 205 -12.01 2.76 -3.81
C PRO A 205 -10.50 2.93 -4.02
N GLY A 206 -10.02 3.29 -5.19
CA GLY A 206 -8.58 3.44 -5.46
C GLY A 206 -7.93 4.64 -4.78
N ARG A 207 -8.70 5.69 -4.46
CA ARG A 207 -8.21 6.84 -3.69
C ARG A 207 -8.72 6.81 -2.25
N ILE A 208 -7.89 7.30 -1.34
CA ILE A 208 -8.23 7.37 0.08
C ILE A 208 -9.36 8.39 0.30
N SER A 209 -10.43 7.92 0.92
CA SER A 209 -11.57 8.73 1.35
C SER A 209 -11.59 8.91 2.87
N GLN A 210 -12.48 9.77 3.36
CA GLN A 210 -12.73 9.88 4.80
C GLN A 210 -13.14 8.54 5.42
N SER A 211 -13.99 7.76 4.74
CA SER A 211 -14.41 6.44 5.23
C SER A 211 -13.25 5.43 5.26
N THR A 212 -12.29 5.53 4.33
CA THR A 212 -11.03 4.78 4.40
C THR A 212 -10.26 5.11 5.68
N ALA A 213 -10.06 6.40 5.95
CA ALA A 213 -9.31 6.84 7.13
C ALA A 213 -10.01 6.40 8.43
N TRP A 214 -11.33 6.53 8.52
CA TRP A 214 -12.09 6.08 9.69
C TRP A 214 -12.03 4.56 9.87
N GLY A 215 -12.14 3.77 8.80
CA GLY A 215 -12.03 2.31 8.86
C GLY A 215 -10.65 1.84 9.35
N ILE A 216 -9.59 2.46 8.84
CA ILE A 216 -8.23 2.15 9.29
C ILE A 216 -7.98 2.65 10.72
N LEU A 217 -8.49 3.82 11.11
CA LEU A 217 -8.42 4.29 12.51
C LEU A 217 -9.09 3.33 13.48
N ALA A 218 -10.27 2.80 13.14
CA ALA A 218 -10.92 1.78 13.97
C ALA A 218 -10.00 0.55 14.15
N ARG A 219 -9.35 0.09 13.08
CA ARG A 219 -8.37 -1.01 13.14
C ARG A 219 -7.14 -0.65 13.99
N VAL A 220 -6.57 0.55 13.82
CA VAL A 220 -5.42 1.03 14.61
C VAL A 220 -5.72 1.01 16.10
N TYR A 221 -6.89 1.52 16.51
CA TYR A 221 -7.30 1.50 17.89
C TYR A 221 -7.50 0.09 18.48
N LEU A 222 -8.06 -0.84 17.69
CA LEU A 222 -8.19 -2.24 18.09
C LEU A 222 -6.83 -2.91 18.26
N PHE A 223 -5.89 -2.66 17.35
CA PHE A 223 -4.52 -3.17 17.46
C PHE A 223 -3.81 -2.61 18.69
N ARG A 224 -3.87 -1.30 18.89
CA ARG A 224 -3.27 -0.65 20.05
C ARG A 224 -3.83 -1.20 21.37
N ALA A 225 -5.14 -1.43 21.47
CA ALA A 225 -5.77 -2.07 22.63
C ALA A 225 -5.24 -3.49 22.86
N GLY A 226 -5.06 -4.28 21.78
CA GLY A 226 -4.52 -5.63 21.84
C GLY A 226 -3.05 -5.68 22.23
N GLU A 227 -2.25 -4.75 21.77
CA GLU A 227 -0.83 -4.62 22.12
C GLU A 227 -0.62 -4.40 23.64
N HIS A 228 -1.37 -3.50 24.24
CA HIS A 228 -1.35 -3.29 25.68
C HIS A 228 -1.69 -4.55 26.47
N TYR A 229 -2.50 -5.43 25.89
CA TYR A 229 -2.87 -6.69 26.53
C TYR A 229 -1.74 -7.73 26.45
N ARG A 230 -1.05 -7.82 25.30
CA ARG A 230 0.00 -8.84 25.07
C ARG A 230 1.25 -8.62 25.88
N GLU A 231 1.65 -7.38 26.12
CA GLU A 231 2.95 -7.06 26.75
C GLU A 231 2.93 -7.14 28.27
N GLY A 232 1.83 -7.61 28.89
CA GLY A 232 1.72 -7.61 30.35
C GLY A 232 1.82 -6.21 30.97
N ARG A 233 1.93 -5.17 30.16
CA ARG A 233 1.68 -3.81 30.59
C ARG A 233 0.25 -3.78 31.04
N ASN A 234 0.05 -3.62 32.32
CA ASN A 234 -1.27 -3.46 32.90
C ASN A 234 -1.88 -2.14 32.43
N ALA A 235 -2.29 -2.10 31.13
CA ALA A 235 -3.17 -1.03 30.69
C ALA A 235 -4.35 -1.01 31.66
N THR A 236 -4.59 0.14 32.25
CA THR A 236 -5.75 0.32 33.13
C THR A 236 -7.02 -0.05 32.35
N GLN A 237 -8.05 -0.51 33.08
CA GLN A 237 -9.34 -0.78 32.42
C GLN A 237 -9.89 0.47 31.69
N ALA A 238 -9.53 1.66 32.18
CA ALA A 238 -9.90 2.93 31.55
C ALA A 238 -9.24 3.13 30.18
N GLU A 239 -7.94 2.85 30.04
CA GLU A 239 -7.24 2.99 28.75
C GLU A 239 -7.75 1.99 27.70
N LYS A 240 -7.97 0.72 28.10
CA LYS A 240 -8.58 -0.28 27.23
C LYS A 240 -9.96 0.13 26.74
N LYS A 241 -10.79 0.63 27.66
CA LYS A 241 -12.13 1.11 27.38
C LYS A 241 -12.09 2.26 26.37
N ASP A 242 -11.21 3.25 26.56
CA ASP A 242 -11.09 4.39 25.64
C ASP A 242 -10.72 3.92 24.22
N TYR A 243 -9.75 3.03 24.06
CA TYR A 243 -9.38 2.53 22.73
C TYR A 243 -10.52 1.76 22.04
N PHE A 244 -11.27 0.93 22.76
CA PHE A 244 -12.43 0.25 22.21
C PHE A 244 -13.58 1.22 21.87
N GLU A 245 -13.81 2.24 22.69
CA GLU A 245 -14.79 3.28 22.41
C GLU A 245 -14.40 4.09 21.16
N ARG A 246 -13.12 4.44 21.01
CA ARG A 246 -12.61 5.11 19.81
C ARG A 246 -12.73 4.25 18.57
N ALA A 247 -12.40 2.96 18.65
CA ALA A 247 -12.59 2.03 17.55
C ALA A 247 -14.06 1.96 17.11
N SER A 248 -14.98 1.85 18.09
CA SER A 248 -16.42 1.86 17.83
C SER A 248 -16.89 3.16 17.20
N PHE A 249 -16.42 4.30 17.70
CA PHE A 249 -16.75 5.63 17.16
C PHE A 249 -16.38 5.75 15.67
N TYR A 250 -15.17 5.37 15.31
CA TYR A 250 -14.73 5.44 13.91
C TYR A 250 -15.43 4.42 13.01
N ALA A 251 -15.70 3.21 13.51
CA ALA A 251 -16.50 2.23 12.80
C ALA A 251 -17.93 2.73 12.51
N GLN A 252 -18.55 3.43 13.46
CA GLN A 252 -19.87 4.05 13.28
C GLN A 252 -19.84 5.14 12.21
N LYS A 253 -18.77 5.95 12.12
CA LYS A 253 -18.60 6.92 11.04
C LYS A 253 -18.61 6.24 9.66
N VAL A 254 -17.93 5.11 9.51
CA VAL A 254 -17.95 4.33 8.27
C VAL A 254 -19.36 3.82 7.94
N MET A 255 -20.08 3.28 8.94
CA MET A 255 -21.45 2.79 8.75
C MET A 255 -22.42 3.87 8.27
N THR A 256 -22.15 5.13 8.60
CA THR A 256 -22.98 6.28 8.19
C THR A 256 -22.49 6.95 6.90
N ALA A 257 -21.38 6.50 6.31
CA ALA A 257 -20.79 7.08 5.11
C ALA A 257 -21.41 6.62 3.77
N GLY A 258 -22.49 5.87 3.81
CA GLY A 258 -23.21 5.42 2.62
C GLY A 258 -22.79 4.06 2.08
N HIS A 259 -21.82 3.41 2.69
CA HIS A 259 -21.42 2.04 2.34
C HIS A 259 -22.50 1.04 2.77
N LYS A 260 -22.71 0.00 1.96
CA LYS A 260 -23.67 -1.07 2.19
C LYS A 260 -23.03 -2.39 1.80
N LEU A 261 -23.47 -3.47 2.43
CA LEU A 261 -23.11 -4.80 1.96
C LEU A 261 -23.75 -5.05 0.58
N ALA A 262 -23.02 -5.72 -0.30
CA ALA A 262 -23.54 -6.19 -1.58
C ALA A 262 -24.67 -7.20 -1.37
N ALA A 263 -25.51 -7.40 -2.39
CA ALA A 263 -26.64 -8.31 -2.31
C ALA A 263 -26.20 -9.76 -2.08
N ASN A 264 -25.06 -10.14 -2.65
CA ASN A 264 -24.47 -11.46 -2.48
C ASN A 264 -23.03 -11.34 -1.97
N TYR A 265 -22.62 -12.31 -1.17
CA TYR A 265 -21.27 -12.41 -0.63
C TYR A 265 -20.16 -12.36 -1.70
N TRP A 266 -20.42 -12.92 -2.86
CA TRP A 266 -19.44 -13.03 -3.95
C TRP A 266 -19.35 -11.82 -4.87
N ASP A 267 -20.33 -10.92 -4.84
CA ASP A 267 -20.39 -9.77 -5.76
C ASP A 267 -19.12 -8.91 -5.72
N PRO A 268 -18.55 -8.51 -4.55
CA PRO A 268 -17.33 -7.72 -4.51
C PRO A 268 -16.12 -8.42 -5.13
N PHE A 269 -16.02 -9.74 -4.98
CA PHE A 269 -14.91 -10.51 -5.56
C PHE A 269 -15.03 -10.64 -7.08
N ILE A 270 -16.25 -10.83 -7.59
CA ILE A 270 -16.52 -10.88 -9.03
C ILE A 270 -16.26 -9.52 -9.66
N ASP A 271 -16.72 -8.44 -9.02
CA ASP A 271 -16.51 -7.07 -9.50
C ASP A 271 -15.00 -6.76 -9.56
N MET A 272 -14.26 -7.09 -8.51
CA MET A 272 -12.80 -6.91 -8.45
C MET A 272 -12.06 -7.69 -9.54
N CYS A 273 -12.42 -8.97 -9.76
CA CYS A 273 -11.84 -9.80 -10.83
C CYS A 273 -12.24 -9.34 -12.23
N SER A 274 -13.31 -8.57 -12.36
CA SER A 274 -13.84 -8.05 -13.62
C SER A 274 -13.44 -6.60 -13.90
N ASP A 275 -12.55 -6.02 -13.08
CA ASP A 275 -12.13 -4.62 -13.13
C ASP A 275 -13.33 -3.66 -13.08
N LYS A 276 -14.23 -3.88 -12.12
CA LYS A 276 -15.45 -3.09 -11.93
C LYS A 276 -15.58 -2.64 -10.49
N TYR A 277 -16.13 -1.43 -10.33
CA TYR A 277 -16.53 -0.92 -9.02
C TYR A 277 -18.04 -1.10 -8.82
N ASN A 278 -18.44 -1.70 -7.70
CA ASN A 278 -19.84 -1.72 -7.30
C ASN A 278 -20.21 -0.41 -6.60
N THR A 279 -20.48 0.63 -7.39
CA THR A 279 -20.82 1.96 -6.87
C THR A 279 -22.26 2.05 -6.31
N THR A 280 -23.03 0.96 -6.31
CA THR A 280 -24.38 0.88 -5.74
C THR A 280 -24.36 0.42 -4.29
N ALA A 281 -23.67 -0.67 -4.00
CA ALA A 281 -23.49 -1.15 -2.63
C ALA A 281 -22.32 -0.46 -1.93
N ASN A 282 -21.23 -0.22 -2.65
CA ASN A 282 -20.00 0.41 -2.13
C ASN A 282 -19.40 -0.37 -0.97
N GLU A 283 -19.43 -1.70 -1.02
CA GLU A 283 -18.93 -2.56 0.06
C GLU A 283 -17.41 -2.43 0.17
N SER A 284 -16.71 -2.36 -0.94
CA SER A 284 -15.26 -2.09 -0.97
C SER A 284 -15.01 -0.60 -0.68
N ILE A 285 -14.27 -0.34 0.40
CA ILE A 285 -14.03 1.01 0.91
C ILE A 285 -12.70 1.56 0.38
N TRP A 286 -11.68 0.71 0.29
CA TRP A 286 -10.36 1.04 -0.22
C TRP A 286 -9.67 -0.18 -0.80
N GLU A 287 -9.06 0.01 -1.97
CA GLU A 287 -8.38 -1.04 -2.73
C GLU A 287 -6.98 -0.59 -3.15
N ALA A 288 -6.03 -1.51 -3.12
CA ALA A 288 -4.77 -1.35 -3.84
C ALA A 288 -5.01 -1.73 -5.31
N GLU A 289 -4.92 -0.74 -6.19
CA GLU A 289 -5.18 -0.94 -7.62
C GLU A 289 -3.91 -1.35 -8.37
N PHE A 290 -4.10 -2.21 -9.39
CA PHE A 290 -3.04 -2.69 -10.26
C PHE A 290 -3.39 -2.33 -11.71
N ALA A 291 -2.40 -1.94 -12.50
CA ALA A 291 -2.64 -1.50 -13.87
C ALA A 291 -3.11 -2.64 -14.80
N GLY A 292 -2.79 -3.89 -14.49
CA GLY A 292 -3.24 -5.07 -15.23
C GLY A 292 -2.85 -5.06 -16.72
N ASN A 293 -1.85 -4.25 -17.11
CA ASN A 293 -1.51 -3.98 -18.51
C ASN A 293 -0.52 -4.98 -19.10
N ASN A 294 -0.24 -6.05 -18.38
CA ASN A 294 0.66 -7.13 -18.83
C ASN A 294 2.05 -6.61 -19.29
N THR A 295 2.54 -5.56 -18.65
CA THR A 295 3.89 -5.05 -18.85
C THR A 295 4.88 -5.84 -17.98
N SER A 296 6.17 -5.73 -18.26
CA SER A 296 7.23 -6.28 -17.40
C SER A 296 7.37 -5.55 -16.05
N ASP A 297 6.52 -4.57 -15.76
CA ASP A 297 6.45 -3.89 -14.49
C ASP A 297 5.72 -4.79 -13.47
N THR A 298 6.47 -5.26 -12.48
CA THR A 298 5.96 -6.14 -11.42
C THR A 298 4.88 -5.50 -10.54
N GLN A 299 4.68 -4.20 -10.63
CA GLN A 299 3.62 -3.47 -9.94
C GLN A 299 2.31 -3.42 -10.71
N ALA A 300 2.31 -3.86 -11.96
CA ALA A 300 1.13 -3.89 -12.82
C ALA A 300 0.20 -5.07 -12.52
N GLU A 301 0.69 -6.10 -11.82
CA GLU A 301 -0.02 -7.37 -11.60
C GLU A 301 -0.21 -7.67 -10.11
N GLY A 302 -1.47 -7.85 -9.70
CA GLY A 302 -1.80 -8.43 -8.40
C GLY A 302 -1.72 -9.95 -8.46
N ARG A 303 -0.97 -10.59 -7.53
CA ARG A 303 -0.73 -12.04 -7.51
C ARG A 303 -1.50 -12.79 -6.43
N ILE A 304 -2.39 -12.13 -5.71
CA ILE A 304 -3.16 -12.77 -4.63
C ILE A 304 -3.97 -13.95 -5.16
N GLY A 305 -4.67 -13.77 -6.27
CA GLY A 305 -5.43 -14.84 -6.91
C GLY A 305 -4.60 -16.07 -7.28
N ASN A 306 -3.35 -15.86 -7.74
CA ASN A 306 -2.43 -16.98 -8.03
C ASN A 306 -2.01 -17.72 -6.75
N ILE A 307 -1.84 -17.02 -5.64
CA ILE A 307 -1.32 -17.57 -4.38
C ILE A 307 -2.40 -18.39 -3.65
N ILE A 308 -3.64 -17.86 -3.59
CA ILE A 308 -4.76 -18.47 -2.85
C ILE A 308 -5.72 -19.26 -3.74
N GLY A 309 -5.68 -19.04 -5.05
CA GLY A 309 -6.56 -19.72 -6.00
C GLY A 309 -6.23 -21.20 -6.15
N LEU A 310 -7.15 -21.94 -6.80
CA LEU A 310 -6.93 -23.34 -7.12
C LEU A 310 -5.69 -23.51 -8.00
N ALA A 311 -4.98 -24.64 -7.83
CA ALA A 311 -3.92 -25.00 -8.76
C ALA A 311 -4.51 -25.13 -10.17
N GLY A 312 -3.96 -24.33 -11.08
CA GLY A 312 -4.34 -24.35 -12.51
C GLY A 312 -3.09 -24.42 -13.36
N PRO A 313 -3.10 -25.20 -14.45
CA PRO A 313 -1.95 -25.28 -15.37
C PRO A 313 -1.74 -23.95 -16.09
N ASP A 314 -0.50 -23.65 -16.43
CA ASP A 314 -0.18 -22.53 -17.32
C ASP A 314 -0.55 -22.92 -18.75
N LEU A 315 -1.70 -22.43 -19.22
CA LEU A 315 -2.21 -22.67 -20.58
C LEU A 315 -1.90 -21.52 -21.54
N SER A 316 -1.13 -20.53 -21.12
CA SER A 316 -0.80 -19.35 -21.93
C SER A 316 -0.14 -19.67 -23.28
N SER A 317 0.53 -20.82 -23.38
CA SER A 317 1.12 -21.33 -24.62
C SER A 317 0.18 -22.14 -25.52
N LYS A 318 -1.05 -22.46 -25.04
CA LYS A 318 -2.01 -23.28 -25.78
C LYS A 318 -3.03 -22.36 -26.46
N SER A 319 -2.91 -22.22 -27.76
CA SER A 319 -3.74 -21.31 -28.59
C SER A 319 -5.22 -21.74 -28.72
N ASP A 320 -5.56 -22.97 -28.32
CA ASP A 320 -6.90 -23.53 -28.42
C ASP A 320 -7.70 -23.44 -27.09
N VAL A 321 -7.06 -22.94 -26.03
CA VAL A 321 -7.67 -22.77 -24.72
C VAL A 321 -7.89 -21.28 -24.45
N THR A 322 -9.14 -20.84 -24.56
CA THR A 322 -9.51 -19.44 -24.34
C THR A 322 -10.82 -19.31 -23.57
N GLY A 323 -10.99 -18.19 -22.88
CA GLY A 323 -12.23 -17.84 -22.18
C GLY A 323 -12.61 -18.84 -21.09
N ALA A 324 -13.84 -19.36 -21.14
CA ALA A 324 -14.37 -20.23 -20.09
C ALA A 324 -13.66 -21.61 -19.95
N LYS A 325 -12.78 -21.95 -20.88
CA LYS A 325 -11.98 -23.19 -20.82
C LYS A 325 -10.62 -22.97 -20.14
N ASP A 326 -10.21 -21.72 -19.94
CA ASP A 326 -9.00 -21.38 -19.23
C ASP A 326 -9.33 -21.07 -17.77
N PRO A 327 -8.94 -21.94 -16.82
CA PRO A 327 -9.18 -21.70 -15.40
C PRO A 327 -8.31 -20.57 -14.83
N GLY A 328 -7.36 -20.05 -15.61
CA GLY A 328 -6.31 -19.17 -15.14
C GLY A 328 -5.19 -19.95 -14.42
N TYR A 329 -4.01 -19.32 -14.41
CA TYR A 329 -2.84 -19.88 -13.74
C TYR A 329 -2.89 -19.64 -12.23
N GLY A 330 -2.82 -20.69 -11.44
CA GLY A 330 -2.85 -20.63 -9.98
C GLY A 330 -1.87 -21.60 -9.33
N TYR A 331 -1.25 -21.16 -8.23
CA TYR A 331 -0.24 -21.96 -7.49
C TYR A 331 -0.86 -22.79 -6.37
N ALA A 332 -2.01 -22.38 -5.82
CA ALA A 332 -2.60 -22.98 -4.63
C ALA A 332 -1.56 -23.12 -3.49
N PHE A 333 -0.90 -22.05 -3.12
CA PHE A 333 0.08 -22.11 -2.03
C PHE A 333 -0.56 -22.10 -0.65
N ILE A 334 -1.78 -21.59 -0.54
CA ILE A 334 -2.50 -21.44 0.72
C ILE A 334 -3.78 -22.27 0.67
N TYR A 335 -3.91 -23.19 1.61
CA TYR A 335 -5.04 -24.08 1.78
C TYR A 335 -5.80 -23.77 3.06
N SER A 336 -7.11 -24.05 3.05
CA SER A 336 -7.93 -24.03 4.26
C SER A 336 -7.58 -25.22 5.17
N THR A 337 -7.65 -24.98 6.50
CA THR A 337 -7.54 -26.06 7.48
C THR A 337 -8.89 -26.75 7.70
N PRO A 338 -8.90 -27.99 8.26
CA PRO A 338 -10.13 -28.62 8.72
C PRO A 338 -10.92 -27.77 9.72
N LYS A 339 -10.25 -26.88 10.47
CA LYS A 339 -10.90 -25.95 11.41
C LYS A 339 -11.81 -24.98 10.66
N LEU A 340 -11.33 -24.33 9.58
CA LEU A 340 -12.15 -23.44 8.78
C LEU A 340 -13.32 -24.17 8.13
N TYR A 341 -13.06 -25.35 7.55
CA TYR A 341 -14.11 -26.21 6.99
C TYR A 341 -15.22 -26.50 8.00
N ASN A 342 -14.85 -26.97 9.20
CA ASN A 342 -15.79 -27.31 10.25
C ASN A 342 -16.55 -26.09 10.78
N LEU A 343 -15.93 -24.88 10.80
CA LEU A 343 -16.62 -23.64 11.17
C LEU A 343 -17.78 -23.34 10.21
N TYR A 344 -17.58 -23.49 8.92
CA TYR A 344 -18.66 -23.29 7.94
C TYR A 344 -19.77 -24.34 8.10
N VAL A 345 -19.41 -25.63 8.18
CA VAL A 345 -20.35 -26.71 8.29
C VAL A 345 -21.19 -26.65 9.57
N ASN A 346 -20.53 -26.42 10.72
CA ASN A 346 -21.19 -26.39 12.02
C ASN A 346 -22.12 -25.18 12.19
N ASN A 347 -21.83 -24.09 11.47
CA ASN A 347 -22.69 -22.89 11.48
C ASN A 347 -23.73 -22.87 10.34
N GLY A 348 -23.76 -23.88 9.49
CA GLY A 348 -24.68 -23.96 8.35
C GLY A 348 -24.47 -22.86 7.31
N ASP A 349 -23.26 -22.28 7.24
CA ASP A 349 -22.94 -21.19 6.32
C ASP A 349 -22.56 -21.72 4.93
N THR A 350 -23.55 -22.24 4.23
CA THR A 350 -23.35 -22.82 2.91
C THR A 350 -23.02 -21.80 1.83
N LYS A 351 -23.45 -20.54 1.98
CA LYS A 351 -23.21 -19.48 0.99
C LYS A 351 -21.73 -19.13 0.91
N ARG A 352 -21.11 -18.76 2.02
CA ARG A 352 -19.68 -18.42 2.04
C ARG A 352 -18.81 -19.65 1.81
N PHE A 353 -19.19 -20.79 2.37
CA PHE A 353 -18.49 -22.06 2.20
C PHE A 353 -18.26 -22.40 0.73
N ASN A 354 -19.33 -22.43 -0.08
CA ASN A 354 -19.27 -22.81 -1.49
C ASN A 354 -18.41 -21.87 -2.36
N TRP A 355 -18.16 -20.64 -1.90
CA TRP A 355 -17.31 -19.67 -2.59
C TRP A 355 -15.88 -19.64 -2.03
N SER A 356 -15.68 -19.99 -0.78
CA SER A 356 -14.38 -19.85 -0.11
C SER A 356 -13.57 -21.14 -0.15
N ILE A 357 -14.22 -22.32 -0.25
CA ILE A 357 -13.54 -23.61 -0.29
C ILE A 357 -14.07 -24.38 -1.49
N ALA A 358 -13.21 -24.54 -2.52
CA ALA A 358 -13.59 -25.25 -3.72
C ALA A 358 -13.70 -26.77 -3.46
N PRO A 359 -14.81 -27.43 -3.85
CA PRO A 359 -14.97 -28.86 -3.74
C PRO A 359 -14.38 -29.64 -4.94
N PHE A 360 -13.55 -29.01 -5.75
CA PHE A 360 -12.98 -29.58 -6.97
C PHE A 360 -11.53 -29.08 -7.17
N GLU A 361 -10.82 -29.75 -8.03
CA GLU A 361 -9.48 -29.38 -8.53
C GLU A 361 -9.47 -29.41 -10.06
N TYR A 362 -8.57 -28.64 -10.67
CA TYR A 362 -8.34 -28.72 -12.11
C TYR A 362 -7.34 -29.85 -12.38
N LYS A 363 -7.62 -30.67 -13.40
CA LYS A 363 -6.69 -31.70 -13.91
C LYS A 363 -6.39 -31.41 -15.37
N GLU A 364 -5.14 -31.64 -15.74
CA GLU A 364 -4.84 -31.70 -17.18
C GLU A 364 -5.64 -32.86 -17.80
N ALA A 365 -6.28 -32.58 -18.94
CA ALA A 365 -7.03 -33.55 -19.72
C ALA A 365 -6.10 -34.46 -20.53
#